data_80eb5ab9c86080859ffc081d484aedeb
#
_entry.id   80eb5ab9c86080859ffc081d484aedeb
#
_cell.length_a   1.000
_cell.length_b   1.000
_cell.length_c   1.000
_cell.angle_alpha   90.00
_cell.angle_beta   90.00
_cell.angle_gamma   90.00
#
_symmetry.space_group_name_H-M   'P 1'
#
loop_
_entity.id
_entity.type
_entity.pdbx_description
1 polymer ?
#
loop_
_entity_poly.entity_id
_entity_poly.type
_entity_poly.pdbx_seq_one_letter_code
_entity_poly.pdbx_strand_id
1 'polypeptide(L)'
;MAGSWPISMRIEILCTGDEVLTGKIVNSNFSYISQKLEEAGLTVIWGTTVGDDRARLLEAFRLASVRADAVIVNGGLGPTIDDLSQEIAAQAAGVELVLNEEWLTKMEAFFARRSRIMPPNNRKQAMLPAGSEILDNPVGTACGFAMDIGKSRFFFTPGVPRELRRMLEEQIIPRLLARSGAPATIFLKRFHSYGLGESHVDSLLTGIEAMSADVKLGFRAHYPQLETKLLVRGTSPEDIRHKLEPVEAEVRRRLGNFIIAEDNDTLEGIILASLMRIQGTLTVTETFTGGQIAARLAPLPGAELVFRRGTVVRDISTLDIAELSQETTEAAARSARAQSGASHALAVLVDLDQGEDRIDLGGTIWIAIATAESVAFRRSRILGGREWVRLGAVELGMDCLRRFLLGLPVVERIDFEKT
;
A
#
# COMPACT_ATOMS: atom_id res chain seq x y z
N MET A 1 1.10 -28.37 -6.37
CA MET A 1 2.34 -27.59 -6.31
C MET A 1 2.29 -26.62 -7.48
N ALA A 2 2.01 -25.37 -7.23
CA ALA A 2 2.04 -24.33 -8.27
C ALA A 2 3.47 -24.23 -8.83
N GLY A 3 3.66 -24.51 -10.11
CA GLY A 3 4.95 -24.41 -10.77
C GLY A 3 5.45 -22.96 -10.70
N SER A 4 6.57 -22.70 -10.01
CA SER A 4 7.20 -21.39 -10.07
C SER A 4 7.69 -21.12 -11.48
N TRP A 5 7.35 -19.95 -12.05
CA TRP A 5 7.99 -19.53 -13.29
C TRP A 5 9.51 -19.48 -13.09
N PRO A 6 10.30 -19.81 -14.11
CA PRO A 6 11.75 -19.68 -13.99
C PRO A 6 12.11 -18.24 -13.64
N ILE A 7 12.92 -18.07 -12.61
CA ILE A 7 13.41 -16.75 -12.18
C ILE A 7 14.35 -16.24 -13.29
N SER A 8 13.92 -15.21 -14.00
CA SER A 8 14.71 -14.63 -15.10
C SER A 8 15.91 -13.83 -14.59
N MET A 9 15.82 -13.27 -13.39
CA MET A 9 16.85 -12.47 -12.73
C MET A 9 16.70 -12.57 -11.22
N ARG A 10 17.78 -12.84 -10.51
CA ARG A 10 17.81 -12.91 -9.05
C ARG A 10 18.10 -11.52 -8.50
N ILE A 11 17.14 -10.91 -7.83
CA ILE A 11 17.28 -9.55 -7.28
C ILE A 11 17.37 -9.63 -5.75
N GLU A 12 18.31 -8.85 -5.20
CA GLU A 12 18.44 -8.59 -3.77
C GLU A 12 18.14 -7.13 -3.47
N ILE A 13 17.40 -6.86 -2.39
CA ILE A 13 17.24 -5.52 -1.82
C ILE A 13 18.11 -5.46 -0.56
N LEU A 14 19.01 -4.48 -0.48
CA LEU A 14 19.87 -4.23 0.65
C LEU A 14 19.56 -2.84 1.21
N CYS A 15 19.09 -2.78 2.46
CA CYS A 15 18.79 -1.53 3.15
C CYS A 15 19.88 -1.23 4.18
N THR A 16 20.34 0.01 4.25
CA THR A 16 21.33 0.47 5.22
C THR A 16 20.71 1.44 6.20
N GLY A 17 21.22 1.47 7.42
CA GLY A 17 20.79 2.37 8.49
C GLY A 17 20.60 1.65 9.82
N ASP A 18 21.24 2.14 10.86
CA ASP A 18 21.09 1.61 12.23
C ASP A 18 19.66 1.76 12.75
N GLU A 19 18.94 2.82 12.36
CA GLU A 19 17.55 3.05 12.74
C GLU A 19 16.59 2.04 12.09
N VAL A 20 16.93 1.54 10.89
CA VAL A 20 16.18 0.47 10.22
C VAL A 20 16.48 -0.86 10.88
N LEU A 21 17.77 -1.15 11.12
CA LEU A 21 18.23 -2.39 11.73
C LEU A 21 17.69 -2.57 13.16
N THR A 22 17.62 -1.50 13.93
CA THR A 22 17.11 -1.51 15.32
C THR A 22 15.58 -1.40 15.41
N GLY A 23 14.89 -1.27 14.29
CA GLY A 23 13.42 -1.17 14.24
C GLY A 23 12.86 0.17 14.74
N LYS A 24 13.69 1.20 14.94
CA LYS A 24 13.22 2.56 15.27
C LYS A 24 12.39 3.17 14.14
N ILE A 25 12.71 2.81 12.90
CA ILE A 25 11.96 3.20 11.71
C ILE A 25 11.50 1.93 11.00
N VAL A 26 10.20 1.89 10.65
CA VAL A 26 9.65 0.82 9.80
C VAL A 26 10.22 0.95 8.39
N ASN A 27 10.79 -0.14 7.87
CA ASN A 27 11.39 -0.17 6.54
C ASN A 27 10.32 -0.15 5.42
N SER A 28 9.65 0.99 5.26
CA SER A 28 8.65 1.21 4.21
C SER A 28 9.25 1.20 2.80
N ASN A 29 10.53 1.55 2.66
CA ASN A 29 11.24 1.53 1.38
C ASN A 29 11.42 0.11 0.85
N PHE A 30 11.81 -0.83 1.70
CA PHE A 30 11.90 -2.24 1.32
C PHE A 30 10.58 -2.76 0.77
N SER A 31 9.48 -2.50 1.49
CA SER A 31 8.14 -2.91 1.07
C SER A 31 7.77 -2.29 -0.28
N TYR A 32 8.06 -1.01 -0.46
CA TYR A 32 7.76 -0.30 -1.71
C TYR A 32 8.56 -0.87 -2.90
N ILE A 33 9.88 -1.06 -2.73
CA ILE A 33 10.74 -1.64 -3.77
C ILE A 33 10.23 -3.02 -4.16
N SER A 34 9.97 -3.89 -3.16
CA SER A 34 9.48 -5.26 -3.40
C SER A 34 8.17 -5.27 -4.19
N GLN A 35 7.21 -4.41 -3.82
CA GLN A 35 5.93 -4.30 -4.51
C GLN A 35 6.09 -3.84 -5.96
N LYS A 36 6.90 -2.81 -6.19
CA LYS A 36 7.13 -2.28 -7.55
C LYS A 36 7.86 -3.25 -8.45
N LEU A 37 8.79 -4.01 -7.91
CA LEU A 37 9.46 -5.08 -8.65
C LEU A 37 8.49 -6.22 -8.99
N GLU A 38 7.63 -6.64 -8.04
CA GLU A 38 6.57 -7.63 -8.29
C GLU A 38 5.61 -7.15 -9.39
N GLU A 39 5.17 -5.88 -9.33
CA GLU A 39 4.35 -5.25 -10.36
C GLU A 39 5.00 -5.25 -11.75
N ALA A 40 6.32 -5.12 -11.79
CA ALA A 40 7.11 -5.21 -13.02
C ALA A 40 7.46 -6.66 -13.42
N GLY A 41 7.00 -7.66 -12.65
CA GLY A 41 7.28 -9.07 -12.89
C GLY A 41 8.69 -9.51 -12.54
N LEU A 42 9.38 -8.73 -11.73
CA LEU A 42 10.70 -9.02 -11.24
C LEU A 42 10.61 -9.63 -9.84
N THR A 43 11.41 -10.67 -9.57
CA THR A 43 11.33 -11.41 -8.31
C THR A 43 12.50 -11.05 -7.40
N VAL A 44 12.15 -10.54 -6.20
CA VAL A 44 13.11 -10.36 -5.10
C VAL A 44 13.30 -11.69 -4.41
N ILE A 45 14.56 -12.15 -4.29
CA ILE A 45 14.86 -13.44 -3.65
C ILE A 45 15.60 -13.30 -2.32
N TRP A 46 16.22 -12.13 -2.08
CA TRP A 46 16.82 -11.80 -0.78
C TRP A 46 16.52 -10.37 -0.37
N GLY A 47 16.30 -10.18 0.93
CA GLY A 47 16.24 -8.90 1.60
C GLY A 47 17.27 -8.87 2.73
N THR A 48 18.17 -7.90 2.69
CA THR A 48 19.22 -7.74 3.69
C THR A 48 19.12 -6.36 4.34
N THR A 49 19.24 -6.29 5.66
CA THR A 49 19.35 -5.02 6.39
C THR A 49 20.69 -5.00 7.14
N VAL A 50 21.44 -3.93 6.97
CA VAL A 50 22.78 -3.76 7.57
C VAL A 50 22.84 -2.39 8.24
N GLY A 51 23.43 -2.33 9.44
CA GLY A 51 23.74 -1.05 10.10
C GLY A 51 24.91 -0.31 9.41
N ASP A 52 25.20 0.89 9.88
CA ASP A 52 26.20 1.80 9.32
C ASP A 52 27.64 1.47 9.76
N ASP A 53 27.99 0.19 9.63
CA ASP A 53 29.34 -0.34 9.92
C ASP A 53 30.07 -0.73 8.64
N ARG A 54 31.28 -0.21 8.47
CA ARG A 54 32.10 -0.39 7.26
C ARG A 54 32.38 -1.85 6.91
N ALA A 55 32.73 -2.65 7.90
CA ALA A 55 33.13 -4.04 7.67
C ALA A 55 31.90 -4.88 7.27
N ARG A 56 30.78 -4.68 7.97
CA ARG A 56 29.52 -5.38 7.69
C ARG A 56 28.91 -4.99 6.35
N LEU A 57 28.95 -3.70 5.99
CA LEU A 57 28.50 -3.25 4.68
C LEU A 57 29.33 -3.87 3.55
N LEU A 58 30.68 -3.89 3.71
CA LEU A 58 31.57 -4.50 2.72
C LEU A 58 31.30 -6.00 2.58
N GLU A 59 31.08 -6.70 3.69
CA GLU A 59 30.71 -8.12 3.70
C GLU A 59 29.38 -8.33 2.98
N ALA A 60 28.35 -7.54 3.30
CA ALA A 60 27.05 -7.63 2.68
C ALA A 60 27.10 -7.39 1.16
N PHE A 61 27.86 -6.40 0.68
CA PHE A 61 28.02 -6.15 -0.74
C PHE A 61 28.73 -7.31 -1.45
N ARG A 62 29.76 -7.88 -0.82
CA ARG A 62 30.46 -9.07 -1.36
C ARG A 62 29.56 -10.29 -1.43
N LEU A 63 28.76 -10.57 -0.38
CA LEU A 63 27.81 -11.67 -0.38
C LEU A 63 26.73 -11.47 -1.47
N ALA A 64 26.16 -10.28 -1.56
CA ALA A 64 25.17 -9.96 -2.58
C ALA A 64 25.75 -10.11 -4.01
N SER A 65 27.01 -9.71 -4.22
CA SER A 65 27.67 -9.77 -5.54
C SER A 65 27.87 -11.18 -6.09
N VAL A 66 27.80 -12.23 -5.27
CA VAL A 66 27.95 -13.62 -5.71
C VAL A 66 26.61 -14.37 -5.83
N ARG A 67 25.55 -13.92 -5.12
CA ARG A 67 24.27 -14.63 -5.04
C ARG A 67 23.15 -13.99 -5.88
N ALA A 68 23.23 -12.68 -6.15
CA ALA A 68 22.24 -11.95 -6.94
C ALA A 68 22.80 -11.58 -8.33
N ASP A 69 21.90 -11.36 -9.29
CA ASP A 69 22.24 -10.82 -10.61
C ASP A 69 22.12 -9.29 -10.62
N ALA A 70 21.22 -8.76 -9.77
CA ALA A 70 21.09 -7.33 -9.51
C ALA A 70 20.85 -7.08 -8.01
N VAL A 71 21.37 -5.97 -7.50
CA VAL A 71 21.20 -5.55 -6.09
C VAL A 71 20.73 -4.10 -6.05
N ILE A 72 19.66 -3.83 -5.31
CA ILE A 72 19.19 -2.47 -5.04
C ILE A 72 19.61 -2.12 -3.62
N VAL A 73 20.54 -1.18 -3.47
CA VAL A 73 20.99 -0.65 -2.19
C VAL A 73 20.22 0.62 -1.88
N ASN A 74 19.53 0.65 -0.74
CA ASN A 74 18.75 1.80 -0.29
C ASN A 74 19.29 2.37 1.02
N GLY A 75 19.78 3.60 0.97
CA GLY A 75 20.37 4.35 2.08
C GLY A 75 21.86 4.60 1.96
N GLY A 76 22.41 5.37 2.90
CA GLY A 76 23.84 5.67 3.01
C GLY A 76 24.42 6.58 1.93
N LEU A 77 23.59 7.42 1.26
CA LEU A 77 24.00 8.40 0.24
C LEU A 77 23.88 9.85 0.73
N GLY A 78 23.66 10.06 2.01
CA GLY A 78 23.57 11.38 2.61
C GLY A 78 24.94 12.05 2.80
N PRO A 79 24.95 13.28 3.40
CA PRO A 79 26.17 14.05 3.60
C PRO A 79 26.85 13.77 4.94
N THR A 80 26.35 12.85 5.75
CA THR A 80 26.85 12.59 7.11
C THR A 80 27.98 11.58 7.12
N ILE A 81 28.65 11.40 8.24
CA ILE A 81 29.81 10.50 8.34
C ILE A 81 29.45 9.03 8.34
N ASP A 82 28.21 8.72 8.69
CA ASP A 82 27.58 7.40 8.71
C ASP A 82 26.98 7.00 7.34
N ASP A 83 26.92 7.92 6.38
CA ASP A 83 26.54 7.60 4.99
C ASP A 83 27.75 6.97 4.26
N LEU A 84 27.80 5.65 4.22
CA LEU A 84 28.99 4.89 3.80
C LEU A 84 28.87 4.23 2.43
N SER A 85 27.70 4.26 1.79
CA SER A 85 27.42 3.44 0.60
C SER A 85 28.37 3.71 -0.57
N GLN A 86 28.75 4.97 -0.85
CA GLN A 86 29.67 5.30 -1.94
C GLN A 86 31.08 4.74 -1.69
N GLU A 87 31.61 4.95 -0.47
CA GLU A 87 32.93 4.51 -0.10
C GLU A 87 33.07 2.99 -0.14
N ILE A 88 32.07 2.30 0.44
CA ILE A 88 32.07 0.84 0.51
C ILE A 88 31.82 0.21 -0.87
N ALA A 89 31.01 0.84 -1.73
CA ALA A 89 30.84 0.40 -3.11
C ALA A 89 32.16 0.49 -3.90
N ALA A 90 32.90 1.62 -3.77
CA ALA A 90 34.22 1.80 -4.39
C ALA A 90 35.21 0.73 -3.88
N GLN A 91 35.24 0.50 -2.58
CA GLN A 91 36.10 -0.53 -1.96
C GLN A 91 35.74 -1.95 -2.44
N ALA A 92 34.46 -2.27 -2.52
CA ALA A 92 33.98 -3.59 -2.95
C ALA A 92 34.30 -3.87 -4.43
N ALA A 93 34.25 -2.82 -5.26
CA ALA A 93 34.61 -2.88 -6.69
C ALA A 93 36.10 -2.74 -6.98
N GLY A 94 36.91 -2.33 -6.00
CA GLY A 94 38.35 -2.08 -6.18
C GLY A 94 38.68 -0.83 -7.01
N VAL A 95 37.82 0.20 -6.93
CA VAL A 95 38.00 1.47 -7.65
C VAL A 95 38.11 2.64 -6.68
N GLU A 96 38.60 3.78 -7.18
CA GLU A 96 38.71 5.00 -6.38
C GLU A 96 37.41 5.78 -6.33
N LEU A 97 37.21 6.59 -5.27
CA LEU A 97 36.19 7.62 -5.23
C LEU A 97 36.68 8.86 -5.96
N VAL A 98 35.91 9.34 -6.91
CA VAL A 98 36.19 10.53 -7.70
C VAL A 98 35.09 11.56 -7.57
N LEU A 99 35.45 12.84 -7.62
CA LEU A 99 34.49 13.92 -7.61
C LEU A 99 33.78 13.98 -8.97
N ASN A 100 32.46 13.94 -8.95
CA ASN A 100 31.65 14.19 -10.12
C ASN A 100 31.27 15.69 -10.18
N GLU A 101 31.97 16.44 -11.01
CA GLU A 101 31.79 17.90 -11.15
C GLU A 101 30.43 18.28 -11.71
N GLU A 102 29.84 17.46 -12.60
CA GLU A 102 28.52 17.69 -13.13
C GLU A 102 27.45 17.59 -12.02
N TRP A 103 27.56 16.55 -11.19
CA TRP A 103 26.64 16.39 -10.06
C TRP A 103 26.81 17.48 -9.01
N LEU A 104 28.06 17.85 -8.71
CA LEU A 104 28.35 18.96 -7.80
C LEU A 104 27.66 20.25 -8.27
N THR A 105 27.80 20.59 -9.56
CA THR A 105 27.13 21.76 -10.17
C THR A 105 25.60 21.68 -10.05
N LYS A 106 25.01 20.51 -10.27
CA LYS A 106 23.55 20.28 -10.07
C LYS A 106 23.15 20.52 -8.62
N MET A 107 23.94 20.06 -7.66
CA MET A 107 23.67 20.26 -6.24
C MET A 107 23.75 21.74 -5.85
N GLU A 108 24.78 22.46 -6.29
CA GLU A 108 24.91 23.90 -6.06
C GLU A 108 23.72 24.67 -6.62
N ALA A 109 23.30 24.36 -7.84
CA ALA A 109 22.11 24.93 -8.45
C ALA A 109 20.81 24.57 -7.69
N PHE A 110 20.72 23.38 -7.12
CA PHE A 110 19.57 22.96 -6.28
C PHE A 110 19.45 23.78 -5.00
N PHE A 111 20.58 24.10 -4.34
CA PHE A 111 20.60 24.97 -3.16
C PHE A 111 20.34 26.44 -3.53
N ALA A 112 20.95 26.93 -4.59
CA ALA A 112 20.78 28.29 -5.08
C ALA A 112 19.31 28.62 -5.43
N ARG A 113 18.59 27.69 -6.09
CA ARG A 113 17.14 27.85 -6.37
C ARG A 113 16.29 28.01 -5.12
N ARG A 114 16.79 27.62 -3.95
CA ARG A 114 16.13 27.74 -2.64
C ARG A 114 16.69 28.89 -1.81
N SER A 115 17.50 29.75 -2.44
CA SER A 115 18.20 30.86 -1.76
C SER A 115 19.03 30.39 -0.56
N ARG A 116 19.69 29.22 -0.72
CA ARG A 116 20.57 28.62 0.30
C ARG A 116 21.96 28.38 -0.26
N ILE A 117 22.97 28.49 0.61
CA ILE A 117 24.33 28.07 0.30
C ILE A 117 24.45 26.57 0.61
N MET A 118 25.06 25.82 -0.29
CA MET A 118 25.32 24.40 -0.07
C MET A 118 26.30 24.21 1.10
N PRO A 119 25.93 23.45 2.15
CA PRO A 119 26.86 23.13 3.23
C PRO A 119 28.06 22.32 2.70
N PRO A 120 29.28 22.55 3.24
CA PRO A 120 30.48 21.89 2.74
C PRO A 120 30.47 20.37 2.77
N ASN A 121 29.79 19.78 3.78
CA ASN A 121 29.67 18.32 3.90
C ASN A 121 28.82 17.68 2.78
N ASN A 122 27.94 18.45 2.13
CA ASN A 122 27.18 17.94 0.98
C ASN A 122 28.08 17.57 -0.20
N ARG A 123 29.31 18.13 -0.33
CA ARG A 123 30.28 17.76 -1.38
C ARG A 123 30.52 16.23 -1.40
N LYS A 124 30.43 15.56 -0.26
CA LYS A 124 30.54 14.11 -0.14
C LYS A 124 29.56 13.39 -1.08
N GLN A 125 28.34 13.92 -1.26
CA GLN A 125 27.31 13.30 -2.11
C GLN A 125 27.67 13.31 -3.60
N ALA A 126 28.63 14.13 -4.01
CA ALA A 126 29.17 14.14 -5.36
C ALA A 126 30.46 13.27 -5.52
N MET A 127 30.94 12.64 -4.44
CA MET A 127 32.03 11.68 -4.50
C MET A 127 31.48 10.31 -4.90
N LEU A 128 31.76 9.86 -6.11
CA LEU A 128 31.23 8.62 -6.66
C LEU A 128 32.33 7.61 -6.99
N PRO A 129 32.06 6.31 -6.96
CA PRO A 129 33.00 5.30 -7.45
C PRO A 129 33.33 5.52 -8.92
N ALA A 130 34.61 5.46 -9.27
CA ALA A 130 35.10 5.68 -10.63
C ALA A 130 34.41 4.71 -11.61
N GLY A 131 33.96 5.25 -12.74
CA GLY A 131 33.24 4.46 -13.77
C GLY A 131 31.78 4.11 -13.44
N SER A 132 31.25 4.60 -12.34
CA SER A 132 29.80 4.40 -12.04
C SER A 132 28.91 5.20 -12.97
N GLU A 133 27.76 4.62 -13.32
CA GLU A 133 26.68 5.27 -14.07
C GLU A 133 25.82 6.12 -13.13
N ILE A 134 25.53 7.36 -13.48
CA ILE A 134 24.68 8.24 -12.69
C ILE A 134 23.21 7.83 -12.84
N LEU A 135 22.50 7.75 -11.73
CA LEU A 135 21.06 7.67 -11.66
C LEU A 135 20.52 9.02 -11.17
N ASP A 136 19.85 9.75 -12.06
CA ASP A 136 19.41 11.12 -11.79
C ASP A 136 18.39 11.18 -10.64
N ASN A 137 18.55 12.18 -9.77
CA ASN A 137 17.65 12.48 -8.67
C ASN A 137 17.17 13.94 -8.76
N PRO A 138 16.10 14.22 -9.50
CA PRO A 138 15.63 15.59 -9.71
C PRO A 138 14.95 16.22 -8.50
N VAL A 139 14.71 15.46 -7.42
CA VAL A 139 13.94 15.91 -6.24
C VAL A 139 14.79 16.05 -4.98
N GLY A 140 16.06 15.61 -5.01
CA GLY A 140 16.98 15.65 -3.88
C GLY A 140 18.42 16.00 -4.27
N THR A 141 19.34 15.90 -3.32
CA THR A 141 20.77 16.18 -3.51
C THR A 141 21.64 14.93 -3.57
N ALA A 142 21.15 13.80 -3.06
CA ALA A 142 21.89 12.55 -3.11
C ALA A 142 21.95 12.02 -4.55
N CYS A 143 23.15 11.82 -5.07
CA CYS A 143 23.35 11.19 -6.37
C CYS A 143 23.10 9.70 -6.26
N GLY A 144 22.12 9.19 -6.98
CA GLY A 144 22.07 7.76 -7.22
C GLY A 144 23.09 7.33 -8.23
N PHE A 145 23.54 6.12 -8.14
CA PHE A 145 24.48 5.58 -9.12
C PHE A 145 24.32 4.07 -9.30
N ALA A 146 24.82 3.56 -10.40
CA ALA A 146 24.86 2.13 -10.64
C ALA A 146 26.26 1.71 -11.09
N MET A 147 26.68 0.52 -10.65
CA MET A 147 27.99 -0.06 -11.00
C MET A 147 27.96 -1.57 -10.89
N ASP A 148 28.93 -2.22 -11.49
CA ASP A 148 29.11 -3.65 -11.30
C ASP A 148 30.07 -3.91 -10.12
N ILE A 149 29.66 -4.80 -9.20
CA ILE A 149 30.51 -5.34 -8.15
C ILE A 149 30.51 -6.87 -8.32
N GLY A 150 31.68 -7.41 -8.61
CA GLY A 150 31.76 -8.82 -9.03
C GLY A 150 30.98 -9.06 -10.32
N LYS A 151 30.01 -10.00 -10.28
CA LYS A 151 29.15 -10.31 -11.44
C LYS A 151 27.77 -9.63 -11.39
N SER A 152 27.48 -8.88 -10.34
CA SER A 152 26.17 -8.31 -10.05
C SER A 152 26.12 -6.82 -10.36
N ARG A 153 25.03 -6.35 -10.93
CA ARG A 153 24.74 -4.93 -11.12
C ARG A 153 24.13 -4.35 -9.87
N PHE A 154 24.81 -3.39 -9.25
CA PHE A 154 24.33 -2.67 -8.08
C PHE A 154 23.70 -1.34 -8.48
N PHE A 155 22.58 -1.00 -7.86
CA PHE A 155 21.87 0.28 -7.99
C PHE A 155 21.76 0.90 -6.61
N PHE A 156 22.32 2.08 -6.42
CA PHE A 156 22.35 2.79 -5.15
C PHE A 156 21.35 3.94 -5.15
N THR A 157 20.51 4.00 -4.11
CA THR A 157 19.43 4.99 -3.97
C THR A 157 19.48 5.64 -2.59
N PRO A 158 19.04 6.92 -2.47
CA PRO A 158 18.88 7.55 -1.17
C PRO A 158 17.82 6.87 -0.31
N GLY A 159 17.95 7.03 1.02
CA GLY A 159 16.97 6.52 1.99
C GLY A 159 15.65 7.32 2.02
N VAL A 160 15.61 8.53 1.48
CA VAL A 160 14.41 9.38 1.47
C VAL A 160 13.36 8.79 0.55
N PRO A 161 12.15 8.43 1.06
CA PRO A 161 11.16 7.68 0.28
C PRO A 161 10.74 8.35 -1.03
N ARG A 162 10.56 9.68 -1.04
CA ARG A 162 10.16 10.44 -2.23
C ARG A 162 11.22 10.36 -3.35
N GLU A 163 12.49 10.39 -2.98
CA GLU A 163 13.62 10.31 -3.90
C GLU A 163 13.74 8.89 -4.46
N LEU A 164 13.76 7.90 -3.58
CA LEU A 164 13.79 6.49 -3.94
C LEU A 164 12.70 6.12 -4.93
N ARG A 165 11.44 6.47 -4.63
CA ARG A 165 10.29 6.08 -5.47
C ARG A 165 10.47 6.51 -6.91
N ARG A 166 10.82 7.76 -7.11
CA ARG A 166 11.03 8.30 -8.46
C ARG A 166 12.20 7.63 -9.18
N MET A 167 13.32 7.46 -8.48
CA MET A 167 14.48 6.80 -9.06
C MET A 167 14.21 5.33 -9.40
N LEU A 168 13.48 4.62 -8.55
CA LEU A 168 13.12 3.23 -8.78
C LEU A 168 12.28 3.08 -10.05
N GLU A 169 11.23 3.88 -10.19
CA GLU A 169 10.29 3.78 -11.30
C GLU A 169 10.88 4.30 -12.61
N GLU A 170 11.55 5.45 -12.60
CA GLU A 170 12.05 6.10 -13.81
C GLU A 170 13.42 5.58 -14.26
N GLN A 171 14.26 5.08 -13.34
CA GLN A 171 15.66 4.75 -13.63
C GLN A 171 15.98 3.26 -13.47
N ILE A 172 15.56 2.63 -12.36
CA ILE A 172 16.05 1.29 -12.01
C ILE A 172 15.23 0.20 -12.68
N ILE A 173 13.90 0.24 -12.54
CA ILE A 173 13.02 -0.77 -13.14
C ILE A 173 13.23 -0.91 -14.66
N PRO A 174 13.29 0.17 -15.45
CA PRO A 174 13.56 0.06 -16.88
C PRO A 174 14.91 -0.64 -17.20
N ARG A 175 15.96 -0.36 -16.42
CA ARG A 175 17.27 -0.99 -16.58
C ARG A 175 17.25 -2.47 -16.20
N LEU A 176 16.53 -2.83 -15.14
CA LEU A 176 16.36 -4.22 -14.74
C LEU A 176 15.59 -5.01 -15.80
N LEU A 177 14.51 -4.46 -16.34
CA LEU A 177 13.72 -5.09 -17.42
C LEU A 177 14.57 -5.27 -18.68
N ALA A 178 15.31 -4.27 -19.10
CA ALA A 178 16.21 -4.38 -20.24
C ALA A 178 17.30 -5.46 -20.02
N ARG A 179 17.81 -5.61 -18.79
CA ARG A 179 18.83 -6.59 -18.44
C ARG A 179 18.27 -8.00 -18.27
N SER A 180 17.03 -8.13 -17.85
CA SER A 180 16.39 -9.45 -17.62
C SER A 180 16.22 -10.28 -18.88
N GLY A 181 16.28 -9.65 -20.05
CA GLY A 181 16.08 -10.32 -21.34
C GLY A 181 14.69 -10.98 -21.47
N ALA A 182 13.77 -10.68 -20.56
CA ALA A 182 12.45 -11.28 -20.55
C ALA A 182 11.59 -10.72 -21.70
N PRO A 183 11.23 -11.51 -22.71
CA PRO A 183 10.38 -11.06 -23.80
C PRO A 183 8.91 -10.96 -23.38
N ALA A 184 8.58 -11.32 -22.15
CA ALA A 184 7.21 -11.38 -21.67
C ALA A 184 6.82 -10.09 -20.92
N THR A 185 5.72 -9.50 -21.34
CA THR A 185 5.02 -8.49 -20.56
C THR A 185 4.34 -9.17 -19.37
N ILE A 186 4.45 -8.59 -18.20
CA ILE A 186 3.76 -9.07 -17.00
C ILE A 186 2.72 -8.03 -16.62
N PHE A 187 1.56 -8.50 -16.23
CA PHE A 187 0.46 -7.67 -15.75
C PHE A 187 -0.04 -8.21 -14.41
N LEU A 188 -0.28 -7.31 -13.47
CA LEU A 188 -0.81 -7.62 -12.16
C LEU A 188 -2.22 -7.05 -12.02
N LYS A 189 -3.22 -7.94 -11.96
CA LYS A 189 -4.61 -7.61 -11.62
C LYS A 189 -4.83 -7.81 -10.13
N ARG A 190 -5.49 -6.85 -9.48
CA ARG A 190 -5.82 -6.91 -8.06
C ARG A 190 -7.32 -6.84 -7.84
N PHE A 191 -7.79 -7.61 -6.86
CA PHE A 191 -9.15 -7.51 -6.32
C PHE A 191 -9.02 -7.25 -4.82
N HIS A 192 -9.61 -6.17 -4.36
CA HIS A 192 -9.72 -5.86 -2.94
C HIS A 192 -11.07 -6.40 -2.46
N SER A 193 -11.05 -7.25 -1.46
CA SER A 193 -12.26 -7.83 -0.89
C SER A 193 -12.36 -7.54 0.60
N TYR A 194 -13.60 -7.47 1.09
CA TYR A 194 -13.91 -7.33 2.50
C TYR A 194 -15.00 -8.32 2.90
N GLY A 195 -14.87 -8.87 4.11
CA GLY A 195 -15.85 -9.76 4.69
C GLY A 195 -15.56 -11.25 4.56
N LEU A 196 -14.53 -11.62 3.80
CA LEU A 196 -14.05 -12.99 3.67
C LEU A 196 -12.64 -13.11 4.28
N GLY A 197 -12.42 -14.19 5.04
CA GLY A 197 -11.10 -14.57 5.53
C GLY A 197 -10.25 -15.19 4.43
N GLU A 198 -8.91 -15.12 4.57
CA GLU A 198 -7.95 -15.62 3.57
C GLU A 198 -8.19 -17.09 3.21
N SER A 199 -8.36 -17.96 4.20
CA SER A 199 -8.64 -19.40 3.97
C SER A 199 -9.96 -19.65 3.24
N HIS A 200 -10.96 -18.79 3.44
CA HIS A 200 -12.24 -18.88 2.72
C HIS A 200 -12.05 -18.47 1.26
N VAL A 201 -11.37 -17.35 1.01
CA VAL A 201 -11.07 -16.89 -0.35
C VAL A 201 -10.20 -17.91 -1.10
N ASP A 202 -9.18 -18.49 -0.46
CA ASP A 202 -8.37 -19.55 -1.05
C ASP A 202 -9.22 -20.76 -1.45
N SER A 203 -10.13 -21.17 -0.57
CA SER A 203 -11.09 -22.26 -0.86
C SER A 203 -12.02 -21.92 -2.03
N LEU A 204 -12.59 -20.70 -2.05
CA LEU A 204 -13.46 -20.24 -3.13
C LEU A 204 -12.73 -20.19 -4.48
N LEU A 205 -11.46 -19.81 -4.49
CA LEU A 205 -10.66 -19.65 -5.69
C LEU A 205 -9.85 -20.89 -6.07
N THR A 206 -10.06 -22.01 -5.38
CA THR A 206 -9.42 -23.28 -5.74
C THR A 206 -9.64 -23.62 -7.22
N GLY A 207 -8.55 -23.95 -7.91
CA GLY A 207 -8.57 -24.34 -9.35
C GLY A 207 -8.53 -23.16 -10.33
N ILE A 208 -8.49 -21.92 -9.87
CA ILE A 208 -8.37 -20.73 -10.75
C ILE A 208 -7.08 -20.80 -11.60
N GLU A 209 -5.95 -21.17 -11.02
CA GLU A 209 -4.67 -21.28 -11.76
C GLU A 209 -4.70 -22.38 -12.84
N ALA A 210 -5.60 -23.35 -12.73
CA ALA A 210 -5.75 -24.39 -13.76
C ALA A 210 -6.42 -23.87 -15.04
N MET A 211 -7.06 -22.69 -15.00
CA MET A 211 -7.69 -22.07 -16.17
C MET A 211 -6.65 -21.52 -17.16
N SER A 212 -5.48 -21.13 -16.68
CA SER A 212 -4.37 -20.65 -17.52
C SER A 212 -3.03 -20.87 -16.83
N ALA A 213 -2.11 -21.57 -17.48
CA ALA A 213 -0.77 -21.81 -16.97
C ALA A 213 0.07 -20.52 -16.81
N ASP A 214 -0.32 -19.46 -17.52
CA ASP A 214 0.34 -18.16 -17.48
C ASP A 214 -0.24 -17.21 -16.43
N VAL A 215 -1.21 -17.68 -15.61
CA VAL A 215 -1.80 -16.90 -14.52
C VAL A 215 -1.39 -17.51 -13.19
N LYS A 216 -0.96 -16.66 -12.27
CA LYS A 216 -0.67 -17.03 -10.87
C LYS A 216 -1.55 -16.28 -9.92
N LEU A 217 -2.09 -17.03 -8.96
CA LEU A 217 -2.92 -16.50 -7.87
C LEU A 217 -2.04 -16.24 -6.65
N GLY A 218 -2.27 -15.12 -5.98
CA GLY A 218 -1.63 -14.78 -4.71
C GLY A 218 -2.58 -14.00 -3.82
N PHE A 219 -2.31 -14.03 -2.52
CA PHE A 219 -3.11 -13.31 -1.52
C PHE A 219 -2.21 -12.42 -0.66
N ARG A 220 -2.77 -11.32 -0.21
CA ARG A 220 -2.17 -10.44 0.77
C ARG A 220 -3.23 -10.00 1.78
N ALA A 221 -3.18 -10.59 2.97
CA ALA A 221 -4.06 -10.18 4.05
C ALA A 221 -3.56 -8.86 4.67
N HIS A 222 -4.45 -7.90 4.77
CA HIS A 222 -4.27 -6.65 5.47
C HIS A 222 -5.58 -6.28 6.15
N TYR A 223 -5.82 -6.89 7.33
CA TYR A 223 -7.08 -6.68 8.03
C TYR A 223 -7.47 -5.19 8.09
N PRO A 224 -8.70 -4.84 7.75
CA PRO A 224 -9.86 -5.72 7.52
C PRO A 224 -10.04 -6.22 6.07
N GLN A 225 -9.20 -5.82 5.13
CA GLN A 225 -9.28 -6.20 3.73
C GLN A 225 -8.36 -7.38 3.37
N LEU A 226 -8.69 -8.05 2.28
CA LEU A 226 -7.85 -9.03 1.63
C LEU A 226 -7.64 -8.63 0.16
N GLU A 227 -6.40 -8.59 -0.27
CA GLU A 227 -6.03 -8.41 -1.67
C GLU A 227 -5.81 -9.77 -2.33
N THR A 228 -6.55 -10.06 -3.39
CA THR A 228 -6.34 -11.19 -4.29
C THR A 228 -5.62 -10.69 -5.54
N LYS A 229 -4.50 -11.31 -5.88
CA LYS A 229 -3.63 -10.95 -7.00
C LYS A 229 -3.68 -12.00 -8.09
N LEU A 230 -3.83 -11.58 -9.34
CA LEU A 230 -3.59 -12.40 -10.53
C LEU A 230 -2.39 -11.84 -11.27
N LEU A 231 -1.27 -12.53 -11.21
CA LEU A 231 -0.08 -12.19 -11.97
C LEU A 231 -0.14 -12.94 -13.31
N VAL A 232 -0.13 -12.22 -14.41
CA VAL A 232 -0.33 -12.77 -15.76
C VAL A 232 0.89 -12.49 -16.62
N ARG A 233 1.38 -13.51 -17.31
CA ARG A 233 2.49 -13.42 -18.26
C ARG A 233 1.97 -13.52 -19.70
N GLY A 234 2.39 -12.60 -20.54
CA GLY A 234 2.03 -12.60 -21.96
C GLY A 234 3.10 -12.00 -22.85
N THR A 235 2.97 -12.21 -24.16
CA THR A 235 3.86 -11.69 -25.17
C THR A 235 3.45 -10.32 -25.68
N SER A 236 2.19 -9.94 -25.48
CA SER A 236 1.63 -8.64 -25.82
C SER A 236 0.48 -8.27 -24.87
N PRO A 237 0.04 -6.99 -24.85
CA PRO A 237 -1.16 -6.59 -24.11
C PRO A 237 -2.43 -7.35 -24.50
N GLU A 238 -2.57 -7.72 -25.78
CA GLU A 238 -3.70 -8.51 -26.29
C GLU A 238 -3.66 -9.94 -25.76
N ASP A 239 -2.48 -10.55 -25.77
CA ASP A 239 -2.26 -11.90 -25.21
C ASP A 239 -2.57 -11.94 -23.71
N ILE A 240 -2.11 -10.93 -22.95
CA ILE A 240 -2.43 -10.80 -21.53
C ILE A 240 -3.94 -10.70 -21.32
N ARG A 241 -4.63 -9.84 -22.07
CA ARG A 241 -6.09 -9.66 -21.95
C ARG A 241 -6.83 -10.97 -22.21
N HIS A 242 -6.47 -11.66 -23.27
CA HIS A 242 -7.09 -12.94 -23.63
C HIS A 242 -6.93 -14.01 -22.54
N LYS A 243 -5.76 -14.06 -21.90
CA LYS A 243 -5.48 -15.00 -20.81
C LYS A 243 -6.16 -14.62 -19.49
N LEU A 244 -6.26 -13.32 -19.23
CA LEU A 244 -6.75 -12.78 -17.96
C LEU A 244 -8.28 -12.72 -17.90
N GLU A 245 -8.95 -12.31 -18.98
CA GLU A 245 -10.39 -12.06 -19.02
C GLU A 245 -11.25 -13.22 -18.46
N PRO A 246 -11.05 -14.49 -18.87
CA PRO A 246 -11.83 -15.59 -18.32
C PRO A 246 -11.56 -15.84 -16.83
N VAL A 247 -10.33 -15.61 -16.38
CA VAL A 247 -9.93 -15.80 -14.99
C VAL A 247 -10.52 -14.68 -14.11
N GLU A 248 -10.48 -13.44 -14.58
CA GLU A 248 -11.13 -12.31 -13.89
C GLU A 248 -12.63 -12.52 -13.74
N ALA A 249 -13.28 -12.96 -14.81
CA ALA A 249 -14.73 -13.21 -14.79
C ALA A 249 -15.09 -14.26 -13.73
N GLU A 250 -14.28 -15.31 -13.62
CA GLU A 250 -14.51 -16.37 -12.64
C GLU A 250 -14.20 -15.90 -11.21
N VAL A 251 -13.16 -15.09 -10.99
CA VAL A 251 -12.88 -14.47 -9.67
C VAL A 251 -14.06 -13.59 -9.26
N ARG A 252 -14.54 -12.71 -10.15
CA ARG A 252 -15.70 -11.86 -9.87
C ARG A 252 -16.94 -12.67 -9.55
N ARG A 253 -17.18 -13.74 -10.28
CA ARG A 253 -18.31 -14.64 -10.03
C ARG A 253 -18.24 -15.32 -8.66
N ARG A 254 -17.05 -15.76 -8.23
CA ARG A 254 -16.89 -16.49 -6.95
C ARG A 254 -16.84 -15.58 -5.74
N LEU A 255 -16.20 -14.43 -5.84
CA LEU A 255 -16.13 -13.47 -4.74
C LEU A 255 -17.36 -12.54 -4.66
N GLY A 256 -18.05 -12.31 -5.78
CA GLY A 256 -19.32 -11.59 -5.84
C GLY A 256 -19.28 -10.23 -5.14
N ASN A 257 -20.26 -9.98 -4.28
CA ASN A 257 -20.45 -8.70 -3.58
C ASN A 257 -19.33 -8.35 -2.58
N PHE A 258 -18.47 -9.33 -2.24
CA PHE A 258 -17.34 -9.10 -1.34
C PHE A 258 -16.19 -8.35 -2.00
N ILE A 259 -16.15 -8.22 -3.34
CA ILE A 259 -15.22 -7.33 -4.01
C ILE A 259 -15.63 -5.89 -3.75
N ILE A 260 -14.76 -5.11 -3.12
CA ILE A 260 -15.00 -3.72 -2.75
C ILE A 260 -14.32 -2.73 -3.69
N ALA A 261 -13.23 -3.15 -4.35
CA ALA A 261 -12.51 -2.36 -5.35
C ALA A 261 -11.62 -3.27 -6.22
N GLU A 262 -11.12 -2.76 -7.32
CA GLU A 262 -10.19 -3.44 -8.21
C GLU A 262 -9.00 -2.52 -8.55
N ASP A 263 -7.83 -3.10 -8.73
CA ASP A 263 -6.58 -2.44 -9.11
C ASP A 263 -6.20 -1.26 -8.19
N ASN A 264 -6.26 -0.03 -8.70
CA ASN A 264 -5.94 1.18 -7.95
C ASN A 264 -7.18 1.87 -7.36
N ASP A 265 -8.37 1.33 -7.60
CA ASP A 265 -9.58 1.85 -6.98
C ASP A 265 -9.60 1.54 -5.48
N THR A 266 -10.32 2.35 -4.74
CA THR A 266 -10.50 2.18 -3.29
C THR A 266 -11.98 2.18 -2.94
N LEU A 267 -12.31 1.59 -1.78
CA LEU A 267 -13.68 1.59 -1.26
C LEU A 267 -14.24 3.02 -1.16
N GLU A 268 -13.41 3.96 -0.70
CA GLU A 268 -13.75 5.38 -0.60
C GLU A 268 -14.06 5.99 -1.98
N GLY A 269 -13.20 5.71 -2.95
CA GLY A 269 -13.36 6.19 -4.32
C GLY A 269 -14.66 5.69 -4.94
N ILE A 270 -15.00 4.41 -4.75
CA ILE A 270 -16.26 3.81 -5.20
C ILE A 270 -17.47 4.48 -4.55
N ILE A 271 -17.41 4.76 -3.24
CA ILE A 271 -18.48 5.47 -2.51
C ILE A 271 -18.66 6.88 -3.08
N LEU A 272 -17.58 7.66 -3.21
CA LEU A 272 -17.65 9.02 -3.74
C LEU A 272 -18.17 9.05 -5.18
N ALA A 273 -17.67 8.20 -6.05
CA ALA A 273 -18.12 8.09 -7.44
C ALA A 273 -19.61 7.71 -7.52
N SER A 274 -20.08 6.81 -6.64
CA SER A 274 -21.47 6.41 -6.59
C SER A 274 -22.37 7.58 -6.15
N LEU A 275 -21.96 8.34 -5.13
CA LEU A 275 -22.69 9.54 -4.69
C LEU A 275 -22.72 10.62 -5.77
N MET A 276 -21.59 10.90 -6.44
CA MET A 276 -21.54 11.85 -7.54
C MET A 276 -22.50 11.48 -8.67
N ARG A 277 -22.54 10.19 -9.04
CA ARG A 277 -23.42 9.70 -10.13
C ARG A 277 -24.90 9.97 -9.86
N ILE A 278 -25.34 9.89 -8.60
CA ILE A 278 -26.73 10.14 -8.18
C ILE A 278 -26.93 11.58 -7.71
N GLN A 279 -25.93 12.46 -7.84
CA GLN A 279 -25.91 13.82 -7.29
C GLN A 279 -26.24 13.86 -5.78
N GLY A 280 -25.85 12.81 -5.08
CA GLY A 280 -26.07 12.64 -3.66
C GLY A 280 -25.02 13.31 -2.81
N THR A 281 -25.37 13.60 -1.56
CA THR A 281 -24.44 14.14 -0.56
C THR A 281 -24.51 13.27 0.69
N LEU A 282 -23.41 13.23 1.45
CA LEU A 282 -23.22 12.34 2.59
C LEU A 282 -22.89 13.14 3.87
N THR A 283 -23.53 12.73 4.96
CA THR A 283 -23.06 13.04 6.32
C THR A 283 -22.77 11.76 7.07
N VAL A 284 -21.77 11.77 7.95
CA VAL A 284 -21.35 10.61 8.74
C VAL A 284 -21.42 10.95 10.22
N THR A 285 -21.96 10.03 11.02
CA THR A 285 -21.92 10.05 12.49
C THR A 285 -21.25 8.77 12.97
N GLU A 286 -20.19 8.90 13.75
CA GLU A 286 -19.38 7.76 14.14
C GLU A 286 -18.97 7.83 15.61
N THR A 287 -19.01 6.68 16.29
CA THR A 287 -18.50 6.51 17.66
C THR A 287 -17.37 5.49 17.66
N PHE A 288 -16.38 5.64 18.54
CA PHE A 288 -15.26 4.73 18.74
C PHE A 288 -14.27 4.60 17.55
N THR A 289 -14.68 4.84 16.34
CA THR A 289 -13.82 4.78 15.13
C THR A 289 -12.74 5.85 15.09
N GLY A 290 -12.86 6.87 15.95
CA GLY A 290 -11.92 8.00 16.01
C GLY A 290 -11.98 8.95 14.82
N GLY A 291 -13.10 8.99 14.09
CA GLY A 291 -13.26 9.83 12.90
C GLY A 291 -12.65 9.24 11.63
N GLN A 292 -12.32 7.95 11.63
CA GLN A 292 -11.64 7.33 10.49
C GLN A 292 -12.47 7.27 9.22
N ILE A 293 -13.79 7.14 9.31
CA ILE A 293 -14.64 7.17 8.11
C ILE A 293 -14.57 8.56 7.47
N ALA A 294 -14.74 9.62 8.27
CA ALA A 294 -14.60 10.98 7.77
C ALA A 294 -13.17 11.27 7.25
N ALA A 295 -12.15 10.83 7.98
CA ALA A 295 -10.74 11.02 7.60
C ALA A 295 -10.34 10.32 6.30
N ARG A 296 -10.98 9.19 5.97
CA ARG A 296 -10.75 8.46 4.72
C ARG A 296 -11.49 9.09 3.53
N LEU A 297 -12.68 9.67 3.75
CA LEU A 297 -13.51 10.23 2.68
C LEU A 297 -13.16 11.70 2.37
N ALA A 298 -13.01 12.54 3.41
CA ALA A 298 -12.91 13.99 3.25
C ALA A 298 -11.69 14.49 2.45
N PRO A 299 -10.48 13.87 2.49
CA PRO A 299 -9.31 14.37 1.77
C PRO A 299 -9.28 13.99 0.29
N LEU A 300 -10.21 13.16 -0.19
CA LEU A 300 -10.18 12.69 -1.57
C LEU A 300 -10.66 13.77 -2.56
N PRO A 301 -10.09 13.83 -3.77
CA PRO A 301 -10.58 14.70 -4.82
C PRO A 301 -12.06 14.45 -5.11
N GLY A 302 -12.86 15.51 -5.16
CA GLY A 302 -14.31 15.43 -5.38
C GLY A 302 -15.13 15.27 -4.11
N ALA A 303 -14.51 15.02 -2.96
CA ALA A 303 -15.21 14.93 -1.67
C ALA A 303 -15.94 16.24 -1.32
N GLU A 304 -15.39 17.39 -1.73
CA GLU A 304 -16.00 18.71 -1.54
C GLU A 304 -17.39 18.84 -2.17
N LEU A 305 -17.71 18.01 -3.16
CA LEU A 305 -19.01 18.02 -3.82
C LEU A 305 -20.05 17.18 -3.07
N VAL A 306 -19.63 16.11 -2.40
CA VAL A 306 -20.51 15.09 -1.83
C VAL A 306 -20.45 14.99 -0.31
N PHE A 307 -19.29 15.15 0.31
CA PHE A 307 -19.12 14.99 1.74
C PHE A 307 -19.46 16.30 2.50
N ARG A 308 -20.55 16.30 3.25
CA ARG A 308 -21.05 17.51 3.93
C ARG A 308 -20.51 17.66 5.35
N ARG A 309 -20.52 16.55 6.12
CA ARG A 309 -20.18 16.63 7.54
C ARG A 309 -19.77 15.26 8.09
N GLY A 310 -18.74 15.25 8.92
CA GLY A 310 -18.39 14.13 9.80
C GLY A 310 -18.60 14.55 11.25
N THR A 311 -19.35 13.78 12.02
CA THR A 311 -19.58 13.99 13.45
C THR A 311 -18.99 12.81 14.21
N VAL A 312 -17.97 13.08 15.02
CA VAL A 312 -17.32 12.08 15.86
C VAL A 312 -17.71 12.34 17.30
N VAL A 313 -18.36 11.37 17.92
CA VAL A 313 -18.73 11.45 19.32
C VAL A 313 -18.16 10.29 20.11
N ARG A 314 -17.79 10.55 21.34
CA ARG A 314 -17.33 9.51 22.26
C ARG A 314 -18.49 8.90 23.05
N ASP A 315 -19.40 9.73 23.49
CA ASP A 315 -20.53 9.37 24.34
C ASP A 315 -21.82 9.50 23.53
N ILE A 316 -22.55 8.40 23.41
CA ILE A 316 -23.82 8.34 22.69
C ILE A 316 -24.89 9.24 23.30
N SER A 317 -24.77 9.59 24.58
CA SER A 317 -25.69 10.54 25.25
C SER A 317 -25.70 11.93 24.59
N THR A 318 -24.60 12.31 23.93
CA THR A 318 -24.52 13.57 23.15
C THR A 318 -25.35 13.53 21.86
N LEU A 319 -25.85 12.35 21.49
CA LEU A 319 -26.80 12.13 20.38
C LEU A 319 -28.23 11.91 20.88
N ASP A 320 -28.51 12.21 22.16
CA ASP A 320 -29.78 11.93 22.84
C ASP A 320 -30.13 10.42 22.88
N ILE A 321 -29.09 9.56 22.89
CA ILE A 321 -29.22 8.10 22.92
C ILE A 321 -28.82 7.60 24.31
N ALA A 322 -29.75 6.97 25.02
CA ALA A 322 -29.49 6.31 26.30
C ALA A 322 -28.93 4.90 26.14
N GLU A 323 -29.41 4.16 25.14
CA GLU A 323 -29.01 2.77 24.83
C GLU A 323 -29.04 2.54 23.32
N LEU A 324 -28.07 1.77 22.82
CA LEU A 324 -28.00 1.43 21.41
C LEU A 324 -29.03 0.34 21.06
N SER A 325 -29.85 0.65 20.09
CA SER A 325 -30.83 -0.23 19.46
C SER A 325 -30.94 0.08 17.98
N GLN A 326 -31.71 -0.71 17.25
CA GLN A 326 -32.03 -0.39 15.85
C GLN A 326 -32.70 0.99 15.76
N GLU A 327 -33.71 1.23 16.60
CA GLU A 327 -34.50 2.47 16.57
C GLU A 327 -33.63 3.72 16.85
N THR A 328 -32.80 3.65 17.89
CA THR A 328 -31.92 4.78 18.24
C THR A 328 -30.84 5.02 17.21
N THR A 329 -30.28 3.96 16.58
CA THR A 329 -29.31 4.09 15.50
C THR A 329 -29.91 4.70 14.24
N GLU A 330 -31.11 4.24 13.86
CA GLU A 330 -31.86 4.82 12.74
C GLU A 330 -32.22 6.30 13.00
N ALA A 331 -32.65 6.61 14.22
CA ALA A 331 -32.94 8.00 14.63
C ALA A 331 -31.72 8.91 14.54
N ALA A 332 -30.53 8.41 14.97
CA ALA A 332 -29.28 9.15 14.84
C ALA A 332 -28.93 9.47 13.37
N ALA A 333 -29.08 8.46 12.48
CA ALA A 333 -28.83 8.68 11.05
C ALA A 333 -29.82 9.70 10.44
N ARG A 334 -31.12 9.61 10.77
CA ARG A 334 -32.16 10.55 10.30
C ARG A 334 -31.88 11.97 10.83
N SER A 335 -31.53 12.11 12.11
CA SER A 335 -31.20 13.40 12.73
C SER A 335 -29.97 14.03 12.08
N ALA A 336 -28.90 13.28 11.90
CA ALA A 336 -27.70 13.75 11.21
C ALA A 336 -28.00 14.24 9.79
N ARG A 337 -28.81 13.47 9.04
CA ARG A 337 -29.27 13.85 7.70
C ARG A 337 -30.02 15.18 7.71
N ALA A 338 -30.99 15.31 8.61
CA ALA A 338 -31.82 16.52 8.72
C ALA A 338 -30.98 17.76 9.09
N GLN A 339 -30.06 17.60 10.05
CA GLN A 339 -29.20 18.69 10.52
C GLN A 339 -28.19 19.19 9.47
N SER A 340 -27.67 18.27 8.64
CA SER A 340 -26.68 18.58 7.61
C SER A 340 -27.27 19.00 6.27
N GLY A 341 -28.55 18.71 6.04
CA GLY A 341 -29.18 18.85 4.74
C GLY A 341 -28.64 17.88 3.67
N ALA A 342 -27.91 16.82 4.08
CA ALA A 342 -27.39 15.82 3.17
C ALA A 342 -28.53 14.91 2.66
N SER A 343 -28.36 14.35 1.44
CA SER A 343 -29.29 13.37 0.89
C SER A 343 -29.19 12.01 1.58
N HIS A 344 -27.96 11.63 2.02
CA HIS A 344 -27.64 10.39 2.70
C HIS A 344 -26.96 10.65 4.04
N ALA A 345 -27.25 9.83 5.03
CA ALA A 345 -26.53 9.80 6.29
C ALA A 345 -26.11 8.37 6.63
N LEU A 346 -24.86 8.23 7.05
CA LEU A 346 -24.33 6.99 7.62
C LEU A 346 -24.09 7.20 9.12
N ALA A 347 -24.71 6.39 9.97
CA ALA A 347 -24.39 6.28 11.38
C ALA A 347 -23.67 4.95 11.64
N VAL A 348 -22.51 4.99 12.28
CA VAL A 348 -21.74 3.83 12.75
C VAL A 348 -21.49 3.99 14.23
N LEU A 349 -22.25 3.28 15.04
CA LEU A 349 -22.22 3.38 16.49
C LEU A 349 -21.71 2.05 17.06
N VAL A 350 -20.80 2.13 18.02
CA VAL A 350 -20.14 0.94 18.57
C VAL A 350 -20.37 0.86 20.06
N ASP A 351 -20.84 -0.32 20.51
CA ASP A 351 -20.93 -0.72 21.90
C ASP A 351 -19.83 -1.75 22.17
N LEU A 352 -18.88 -1.41 23.07
CA LEU A 352 -17.77 -2.26 23.41
C LEU A 352 -18.10 -3.15 24.61
N ASP A 353 -17.61 -4.38 24.57
CA ASP A 353 -17.60 -5.24 25.75
C ASP A 353 -16.82 -4.58 26.87
N GLN A 354 -17.32 -4.73 28.11
CA GLN A 354 -16.64 -4.21 29.30
C GLN A 354 -15.46 -5.11 29.67
N GLY A 355 -14.36 -4.51 30.13
CA GLY A 355 -13.17 -5.20 30.58
C GLY A 355 -11.88 -4.70 29.95
N GLU A 356 -10.79 -5.39 30.26
CA GLU A 356 -9.48 -5.15 29.65
C GLU A 356 -9.48 -5.52 28.17
N ASP A 357 -8.59 -4.89 27.38
CA ASP A 357 -8.48 -5.16 25.96
C ASP A 357 -7.88 -6.54 25.69
N ARG A 358 -8.72 -7.50 25.36
CA ARG A 358 -8.37 -8.90 25.15
C ARG A 358 -8.96 -9.41 23.84
N ILE A 359 -8.34 -10.44 23.27
CA ILE A 359 -8.74 -11.03 21.98
C ILE A 359 -10.12 -11.70 22.00
N ASP A 360 -10.58 -12.14 23.16
CA ASP A 360 -11.90 -12.74 23.37
C ASP A 360 -13.01 -11.71 23.61
N LEU A 361 -12.64 -10.44 23.82
CA LEU A 361 -13.56 -9.33 23.90
C LEU A 361 -13.71 -8.64 22.54
N GLY A 362 -14.77 -7.89 22.39
CA GLY A 362 -15.06 -7.23 21.13
C GLY A 362 -16.05 -6.09 21.28
N GLY A 363 -16.95 -5.97 20.32
CA GLY A 363 -18.00 -4.98 20.34
C GLY A 363 -19.10 -5.28 19.35
N THR A 364 -20.26 -4.69 19.60
CA THR A 364 -21.39 -4.68 18.70
C THR A 364 -21.38 -3.39 17.89
N ILE A 365 -21.44 -3.52 16.59
CA ILE A 365 -21.45 -2.43 15.64
C ILE A 365 -22.88 -2.27 15.13
N TRP A 366 -23.41 -1.07 15.28
CA TRP A 366 -24.74 -0.68 14.87
C TRP A 366 -24.61 0.32 13.71
N ILE A 367 -25.23 0.00 12.57
CA ILE A 367 -25.07 0.77 11.33
C ILE A 367 -26.46 1.13 10.83
N ALA A 368 -26.68 2.39 10.53
CA ALA A 368 -27.86 2.85 9.81
C ALA A 368 -27.48 3.79 8.66
N ILE A 369 -28.12 3.58 7.52
CA ILE A 369 -27.98 4.44 6.34
C ILE A 369 -29.36 5.02 6.03
N ALA A 370 -29.51 6.34 6.18
CA ALA A 370 -30.79 7.03 6.02
C ALA A 370 -30.78 7.92 4.77
N THR A 371 -31.86 7.82 4.00
CA THR A 371 -32.24 8.77 2.95
C THR A 371 -33.52 9.50 3.32
N ALA A 372 -34.10 10.27 2.40
CA ALA A 372 -35.42 10.88 2.61
C ALA A 372 -36.52 9.82 2.66
N GLU A 373 -36.36 8.69 1.93
CA GLU A 373 -37.40 7.73 1.64
C GLU A 373 -37.23 6.41 2.43
N SER A 374 -36.02 6.07 2.83
CA SER A 374 -35.71 4.76 3.40
C SER A 374 -34.59 4.82 4.44
N VAL A 375 -34.53 3.77 5.26
CA VAL A 375 -33.39 3.48 6.12
C VAL A 375 -33.00 2.01 5.96
N ALA A 376 -31.72 1.76 5.73
CA ALA A 376 -31.13 0.44 5.83
C ALA A 376 -30.41 0.32 7.18
N PHE A 377 -30.52 -0.85 7.80
CA PHE A 377 -29.96 -1.13 9.11
C PHE A 377 -29.13 -2.43 9.07
N ARG A 378 -28.04 -2.45 9.83
CA ARG A 378 -27.27 -3.66 10.11
C ARG A 378 -26.73 -3.63 11.54
N ARG A 379 -26.77 -4.76 12.20
CA ARG A 379 -26.10 -5.04 13.46
C ARG A 379 -25.07 -6.14 13.22
N SER A 380 -23.86 -5.97 13.74
CA SER A 380 -22.78 -6.94 13.60
C SER A 380 -21.98 -7.01 14.90
N ARG A 381 -21.49 -8.20 15.28
CA ARG A 381 -20.61 -8.38 16.41
C ARG A 381 -19.25 -8.86 15.95
N ILE A 382 -18.18 -8.14 16.34
CA ILE A 382 -16.80 -8.47 16.01
C ILE A 382 -16.01 -8.71 17.31
N LEU A 383 -15.19 -9.76 17.32
CA LEU A 383 -14.22 -10.08 18.38
C LEU A 383 -12.80 -9.77 17.89
N GLY A 384 -11.82 -9.78 18.82
CA GLY A 384 -10.41 -9.59 18.49
C GLY A 384 -9.76 -8.39 19.17
N GLY A 385 -10.41 -7.85 20.21
CA GLY A 385 -9.95 -6.68 20.94
C GLY A 385 -10.39 -5.36 20.29
N ARG A 386 -10.06 -4.26 20.96
CA ARG A 386 -10.57 -2.94 20.64
C ARG A 386 -10.14 -2.45 19.26
N GLU A 387 -8.90 -2.72 18.87
CA GLU A 387 -8.37 -2.29 17.57
C GLU A 387 -9.05 -3.00 16.40
N TRP A 388 -9.33 -4.30 16.56
CA TRP A 388 -10.06 -5.07 15.55
C TRP A 388 -11.51 -4.59 15.39
N VAL A 389 -12.18 -4.30 16.50
CA VAL A 389 -13.52 -3.71 16.47
C VAL A 389 -13.49 -2.35 15.78
N ARG A 390 -12.50 -1.50 16.10
CA ARG A 390 -12.36 -0.17 15.51
C ARG A 390 -12.19 -0.22 14.00
N LEU A 391 -11.22 -1.02 13.53
CA LEU A 391 -10.97 -1.18 12.09
C LEU A 391 -12.14 -1.86 11.38
N GLY A 392 -12.71 -2.90 11.99
CA GLY A 392 -13.87 -3.59 11.46
C GLY A 392 -15.11 -2.72 11.38
N ALA A 393 -15.35 -1.82 12.35
CA ALA A 393 -16.48 -0.91 12.34
C ALA A 393 -16.38 0.12 11.19
N VAL A 394 -15.17 0.64 10.95
CA VAL A 394 -14.91 1.56 9.83
C VAL A 394 -15.21 0.87 8.50
N GLU A 395 -14.61 -0.29 8.28
CA GLU A 395 -14.73 -0.99 7.00
C GLU A 395 -16.16 -1.49 6.75
N LEU A 396 -16.77 -2.08 7.78
CA LEU A 396 -18.16 -2.57 7.70
C LEU A 396 -19.14 -1.42 7.41
N GLY A 397 -18.97 -0.29 8.09
CA GLY A 397 -19.80 0.90 7.87
C GLY A 397 -19.69 1.42 6.43
N MET A 398 -18.47 1.51 5.93
CA MET A 398 -18.20 1.93 4.54
C MET A 398 -18.69 0.90 3.51
N ASP A 399 -18.50 -0.39 3.75
CA ASP A 399 -19.01 -1.43 2.84
C ASP A 399 -20.53 -1.48 2.83
N CYS A 400 -21.19 -1.31 3.98
CA CYS A 400 -22.65 -1.17 4.04
C CYS A 400 -23.14 0.01 3.18
N LEU A 401 -22.46 1.17 3.27
CA LEU A 401 -22.79 2.32 2.43
C LEU A 401 -22.55 2.05 0.95
N ARG A 402 -21.42 1.44 0.56
CA ARG A 402 -21.16 1.01 -0.81
C ARG A 402 -22.27 0.10 -1.33
N ARG A 403 -22.61 -0.93 -0.56
CA ARG A 403 -23.68 -1.88 -0.91
C ARG A 403 -25.03 -1.17 -1.09
N PHE A 404 -25.38 -0.29 -0.18
CA PHE A 404 -26.60 0.49 -0.28
C PHE A 404 -26.65 1.34 -1.55
N LEU A 405 -25.58 2.07 -1.88
CA LEU A 405 -25.49 2.90 -3.07
C LEU A 405 -25.50 2.11 -4.38
N LEU A 406 -25.06 0.86 -4.35
CA LEU A 406 -25.05 -0.05 -5.51
C LEU A 406 -26.29 -0.96 -5.58
N GLY A 407 -27.25 -0.86 -4.63
CA GLY A 407 -28.43 -1.70 -4.59
C GLY A 407 -28.13 -3.16 -4.20
N LEU A 408 -27.02 -3.41 -3.49
CA LEU A 408 -26.60 -4.73 -3.02
C LEU A 408 -27.13 -5.01 -1.59
N PRO A 409 -27.21 -6.28 -1.18
CA PRO A 409 -27.65 -6.62 0.19
C PRO A 409 -26.72 -6.05 1.26
N VAL A 410 -27.24 -5.18 2.13
CA VAL A 410 -26.46 -4.56 3.22
C VAL A 410 -26.18 -5.56 4.34
N VAL A 411 -27.07 -6.54 4.55
CA VAL A 411 -27.00 -7.53 5.64
C VAL A 411 -26.32 -8.84 5.26
N GLU A 412 -25.59 -8.88 4.15
CA GLU A 412 -24.84 -10.08 3.76
C GLU A 412 -23.77 -10.41 4.79
N ARG A 413 -23.79 -11.67 5.30
CA ARG A 413 -22.92 -12.12 6.38
C ARG A 413 -21.45 -12.13 5.97
N ILE A 414 -20.57 -11.69 6.88
CA ILE A 414 -19.12 -11.73 6.74
C ILE A 414 -18.50 -12.75 7.71
N ASP A 415 -17.30 -13.26 7.38
CA ASP A 415 -16.60 -14.28 8.19
C ASP A 415 -16.18 -13.76 9.58
N PHE A 416 -16.02 -12.46 9.73
CA PHE A 416 -15.59 -11.84 10.98
C PHE A 416 -16.72 -11.63 12.00
N GLU A 417 -17.96 -11.84 11.59
CA GLU A 417 -19.13 -11.74 12.46
C GLU A 417 -19.27 -12.97 13.36
N LYS A 418 -19.54 -12.71 14.63
CA LYS A 418 -19.99 -13.72 15.58
C LYS A 418 -21.49 -13.64 15.79
N THR A 419 -22.12 -14.80 15.84
CA THR A 419 -23.55 -14.96 16.15
C THR A 419 -23.79 -14.81 17.65
#